data_c2b042b6defb52f9f4364f0461e4692a
#
_entry.id   c2b042b6defb52f9f4364f0461e4692a
#
_cell.length_a   1.000
_cell.length_b   1.000
_cell.length_c   1.000
_cell.angle_alpha   90.00
_cell.angle_beta   90.00
_cell.angle_gamma   90.00
#
_symmetry.space_group_name_H-M   'P 1'
#
loop_
_entity.id
_entity.type
_entity.pdbx_description
1 polymer ?
#
loop_
_entity_poly.entity_id
_entity_poly.type
_entity_poly.pdbx_seq_one_letter_code
_entity_poly.pdbx_strand_id
1 'polypeptide(L)'
;MMRIGLLTSGGDCQALNAAMRGVVKCLTNSEQDVEIYGFLEGYRGLIYGNFRMLSDSDFSGILTKGGTILGSSRTPFKTITDPDENGLNKVEAMKQNYYKLRLDCLVILGGNGTHKTANLLRQEGLNIVTLPKTIDNDLWGTDMTFGFQSAVNIATECIDCIHTTAASHGRVFIVEVMGHKVGWLTLNAGMAGGADIILIPEIPYDIDKVVDAINDRHKKGSKFTILAVAEGAISKEDAKLSKKEYKEKMKNYKFPSVSYELAAQIQERTGQEVRVTVPGHTQRGGSPCPYDRVFASRLGAEAGELILKGEYGFMVGYKNREVVKVPLEDVAGKLKMVSPDASIIREAKHLGISFGD
;
A
#
# COMPACT_ATOMS: atom_id res chain seq x y z
N MET A 1 -21.52 -27.65 -6.34
CA MET A 1 -20.23 -27.15 -6.88
C MET A 1 -20.26 -25.64 -6.89
N MET A 2 -19.44 -25.00 -6.10
CA MET A 2 -19.33 -23.54 -5.94
C MET A 2 -18.23 -23.00 -6.88
N ARG A 3 -18.47 -21.87 -7.54
CA ARG A 3 -17.55 -21.26 -8.52
C ARG A 3 -17.05 -19.91 -8.02
N ILE A 4 -15.77 -19.82 -7.76
CA ILE A 4 -15.14 -18.63 -7.15
C ILE A 4 -14.15 -17.99 -8.11
N GLY A 5 -14.36 -16.73 -8.40
CA GLY A 5 -13.41 -15.90 -9.13
C GLY A 5 -12.38 -15.29 -8.17
N LEU A 6 -11.10 -15.28 -8.55
CA LEU A 6 -10.03 -14.58 -7.83
C LEU A 6 -9.36 -13.57 -8.76
N LEU A 7 -9.09 -12.36 -8.27
CA LEU A 7 -8.24 -11.39 -8.96
C LEU A 7 -7.41 -10.53 -7.99
N THR A 8 -6.24 -10.11 -8.48
CA THR A 8 -5.33 -9.19 -7.78
C THR A 8 -5.16 -7.93 -8.62
N SER A 9 -5.48 -6.76 -8.07
CA SER A 9 -5.51 -5.50 -8.83
C SER A 9 -4.71 -4.38 -8.18
N GLY A 10 -4.15 -3.50 -9.01
CA GLY A 10 -3.32 -2.38 -8.60
C GLY A 10 -1.84 -2.74 -8.43
N GLY A 11 -1.08 -1.95 -7.68
CA GLY A 11 0.31 -2.29 -7.34
C GLY A 11 0.37 -3.59 -6.53
N ASP A 12 1.37 -4.42 -6.78
CA ASP A 12 1.59 -5.66 -6.04
C ASP A 12 2.18 -5.44 -4.64
N CYS A 13 2.24 -6.49 -3.87
CA CYS A 13 2.98 -6.58 -2.63
C CYS A 13 3.41 -8.05 -2.39
N GLN A 14 4.25 -8.25 -1.39
CA GLN A 14 4.86 -9.54 -1.11
C GLN A 14 3.86 -10.62 -0.71
N ALA A 15 2.74 -10.26 -0.03
CA ALA A 15 1.85 -11.23 0.62
C ALA A 15 0.58 -11.61 -0.17
N LEU A 16 0.45 -11.19 -1.44
CA LEU A 16 -0.72 -11.50 -2.28
C LEU A 16 -0.97 -13.00 -2.41
N ASN A 17 0.08 -13.77 -2.71
CA ASN A 17 -0.03 -15.22 -2.86
C ASN A 17 -0.42 -15.91 -1.55
N ALA A 18 0.09 -15.43 -0.41
CA ALA A 18 -0.29 -15.95 0.91
C ALA A 18 -1.79 -15.73 1.20
N ALA A 19 -2.33 -14.56 0.84
CA ALA A 19 -3.74 -14.26 1.01
C ALA A 19 -4.63 -15.13 0.10
N MET A 20 -4.31 -15.23 -1.19
CA MET A 20 -5.04 -16.11 -2.12
C MET A 20 -5.02 -17.58 -1.67
N ARG A 21 -3.84 -18.03 -1.22
CA ARG A 21 -3.70 -19.39 -0.66
C ARG A 21 -4.60 -19.58 0.56
N GLY A 22 -4.71 -18.59 1.43
CA GLY A 22 -5.62 -18.64 2.60
C GLY A 22 -7.08 -18.83 2.19
N VAL A 23 -7.56 -18.06 1.20
CA VAL A 23 -8.91 -18.20 0.64
C VAL A 23 -9.14 -19.63 0.13
N VAL A 24 -8.28 -20.07 -0.77
CA VAL A 24 -8.47 -21.34 -1.47
C VAL A 24 -8.35 -22.52 -0.52
N LYS A 25 -7.37 -22.53 0.39
CA LYS A 25 -7.24 -23.61 1.38
C LYS A 25 -8.42 -23.68 2.35
N CYS A 26 -9.03 -22.57 2.72
CA CYS A 26 -10.26 -22.57 3.49
C CYS A 26 -11.40 -23.24 2.71
N LEU A 27 -11.60 -22.86 1.45
CA LEU A 27 -12.66 -23.39 0.60
C LEU A 27 -12.46 -24.86 0.26
N THR A 28 -11.26 -25.28 -0.14
CA THR A 28 -10.97 -26.67 -0.55
C THR A 28 -10.91 -27.66 0.62
N ASN A 29 -10.66 -27.19 1.83
CA ASN A 29 -10.75 -28.02 3.04
C ASN A 29 -12.17 -28.11 3.62
N SER A 30 -13.15 -27.42 3.03
CA SER A 30 -14.55 -27.56 3.39
C SER A 30 -15.18 -28.79 2.72
N GLU A 31 -16.42 -29.12 3.11
CA GLU A 31 -17.19 -30.19 2.47
C GLU A 31 -17.77 -29.77 1.09
N GLN A 32 -17.54 -28.53 0.66
CA GLN A 32 -18.07 -27.99 -0.58
C GLN A 32 -17.13 -28.36 -1.76
N ASP A 33 -17.72 -28.75 -2.86
CA ASP A 33 -17.01 -28.90 -4.14
C ASP A 33 -16.83 -27.51 -4.78
N VAL A 34 -15.56 -27.11 -5.04
CA VAL A 34 -15.20 -25.72 -5.43
C VAL A 34 -14.36 -25.70 -6.69
N GLU A 35 -14.77 -24.86 -7.65
CA GLU A 35 -13.95 -24.48 -8.82
C GLU A 35 -13.40 -23.07 -8.65
N ILE A 36 -12.10 -22.89 -8.90
CA ILE A 36 -11.41 -21.60 -8.76
C ILE A 36 -11.03 -21.05 -10.14
N TYR A 37 -11.49 -19.85 -10.43
CA TYR A 37 -11.23 -19.09 -11.66
C TYR A 37 -10.28 -17.92 -11.35
N GLY A 38 -9.00 -18.01 -11.71
CA GLY A 38 -8.03 -16.96 -11.53
C GLY A 38 -8.01 -15.99 -12.72
N PHE A 39 -8.51 -14.78 -12.57
CA PHE A 39 -8.45 -13.75 -13.61
C PHE A 39 -7.05 -13.14 -13.69
N LEU A 40 -6.47 -13.15 -14.88
CA LEU A 40 -5.12 -12.66 -15.12
C LEU A 40 -5.10 -11.14 -15.23
N GLU A 41 -4.07 -10.51 -14.67
CA GLU A 41 -3.90 -9.04 -14.72
C GLU A 41 -5.07 -8.25 -14.09
N GLY A 42 -5.68 -8.78 -13.04
CA GLY A 42 -6.71 -8.09 -12.26
C GLY A 42 -8.02 -7.83 -13.01
N TYR A 43 -8.58 -6.64 -12.88
CA TYR A 43 -9.83 -6.29 -13.58
C TYR A 43 -9.74 -6.42 -15.09
N ARG A 44 -8.55 -6.26 -15.68
CA ARG A 44 -8.36 -6.46 -17.11
C ARG A 44 -8.77 -7.86 -17.53
N GLY A 45 -8.34 -8.87 -16.76
CA GLY A 45 -8.74 -10.26 -17.02
C GLY A 45 -10.25 -10.47 -16.90
N LEU A 46 -10.89 -9.83 -15.92
CA LEU A 46 -12.36 -9.92 -15.78
C LEU A 46 -13.11 -9.20 -16.92
N ILE A 47 -12.60 -8.05 -17.39
CA ILE A 47 -13.19 -7.29 -18.52
C ILE A 47 -13.12 -8.12 -19.81
N TYR A 48 -11.97 -8.69 -20.13
CA TYR A 48 -11.76 -9.37 -21.42
C TYR A 48 -11.97 -10.90 -21.36
N GLY A 49 -12.39 -11.45 -20.21
CA GLY A 49 -12.60 -12.88 -20.04
C GLY A 49 -11.31 -13.71 -20.05
N ASN A 50 -10.17 -13.08 -19.65
CA ASN A 50 -8.87 -13.76 -19.58
C ASN A 50 -8.65 -14.36 -18.17
N PHE A 51 -8.83 -15.65 -18.05
CA PHE A 51 -8.70 -16.40 -16.81
C PHE A 51 -8.07 -17.78 -17.04
N ARG A 52 -7.64 -18.40 -15.96
CA ARG A 52 -7.30 -19.82 -15.93
C ARG A 52 -8.02 -20.53 -14.79
N MET A 53 -8.35 -21.79 -14.99
CA MET A 53 -8.77 -22.68 -13.92
C MET A 53 -7.57 -22.99 -13.02
N LEU A 54 -7.79 -22.91 -11.70
CA LEU A 54 -6.76 -23.15 -10.70
C LEU A 54 -7.14 -24.37 -9.88
N SER A 55 -6.16 -25.23 -9.66
CA SER A 55 -6.26 -26.41 -8.81
C SER A 55 -5.60 -26.15 -7.45
N ASP A 56 -5.82 -27.01 -6.48
CA ASP A 56 -5.15 -26.95 -5.17
C ASP A 56 -3.61 -26.95 -5.28
N SER A 57 -3.07 -27.62 -6.31
CA SER A 57 -1.64 -27.67 -6.58
C SER A 57 -1.05 -26.30 -6.97
N ASP A 58 -1.82 -25.41 -7.60
CA ASP A 58 -1.37 -24.05 -7.94
C ASP A 58 -1.12 -23.18 -6.68
N PHE A 59 -1.75 -23.56 -5.56
CA PHE A 59 -1.59 -22.87 -4.27
C PHE A 59 -0.57 -23.56 -3.35
N SER A 60 0.07 -24.62 -3.80
CA SER A 60 1.16 -25.27 -3.09
C SER A 60 2.47 -24.50 -3.31
N GLY A 61 3.26 -24.32 -2.23
CA GLY A 61 4.57 -23.67 -2.29
C GLY A 61 4.55 -22.15 -2.51
N ILE A 62 3.38 -21.49 -2.63
CA ILE A 62 3.30 -20.05 -2.89
C ILE A 62 3.26 -19.16 -1.64
N LEU A 63 3.21 -19.74 -0.44
CA LEU A 63 3.15 -18.98 0.83
C LEU A 63 4.31 -17.99 0.98
N THR A 64 5.49 -18.39 0.54
CA THR A 64 6.72 -17.59 0.65
C THR A 64 7.07 -16.85 -0.65
N LYS A 65 6.29 -17.04 -1.70
CA LYS A 65 6.52 -16.43 -3.00
C LYS A 65 5.90 -15.04 -3.06
N GLY A 66 6.73 -14.02 -3.26
CA GLY A 66 6.26 -12.64 -3.44
C GLY A 66 5.55 -12.40 -4.77
N GLY A 67 4.99 -11.20 -4.91
CA GLY A 67 4.18 -10.84 -6.06
C GLY A 67 2.87 -11.62 -6.12
N THR A 68 2.36 -11.87 -7.33
CA THR A 68 1.09 -12.56 -7.56
C THR A 68 1.19 -13.55 -8.71
N ILE A 69 0.69 -14.78 -8.51
CA ILE A 69 0.63 -15.81 -9.56
C ILE A 69 -0.39 -15.49 -10.66
N LEU A 70 -1.28 -14.52 -10.44
CA LEU A 70 -2.29 -14.08 -11.41
C LEU A 70 -1.85 -12.85 -12.20
N GLY A 71 -0.72 -12.21 -11.83
CA GLY A 71 -0.37 -10.91 -12.35
C GLY A 71 -1.33 -9.82 -11.87
N SER A 72 -0.96 -8.57 -12.08
CA SER A 72 -1.75 -7.41 -11.68
C SER A 72 -1.63 -6.29 -12.69
N SER A 73 -2.69 -5.51 -12.85
CA SER A 73 -2.67 -4.29 -13.64
C SER A 73 -3.43 -3.16 -12.94
N ARG A 74 -3.18 -1.92 -13.38
CA ARG A 74 -3.92 -0.75 -12.91
C ARG A 74 -5.09 -0.50 -13.86
N THR A 75 -6.31 -0.60 -13.34
CA THR A 75 -7.53 -0.15 -14.01
C THR A 75 -8.10 1.01 -13.20
N PRO A 76 -7.86 2.27 -13.61
CA PRO A 76 -8.26 3.42 -12.81
C PRO A 76 -9.77 3.51 -12.63
N PHE A 77 -10.25 3.69 -11.41
CA PHE A 77 -11.69 3.85 -11.12
C PHE A 77 -12.32 5.03 -11.87
N LYS A 78 -11.56 6.12 -12.10
CA LYS A 78 -12.06 7.31 -12.80
C LYS A 78 -12.54 7.04 -14.22
N THR A 79 -11.97 6.03 -14.87
CA THR A 79 -12.27 5.66 -16.25
C THR A 79 -12.91 4.29 -16.37
N ILE A 80 -13.40 3.72 -15.24
CA ILE A 80 -13.97 2.37 -15.24
C ILE A 80 -15.32 2.32 -15.99
N THR A 81 -16.08 3.39 -15.92
CA THR A 81 -17.36 3.55 -16.62
C THR A 81 -17.22 4.05 -18.07
N ASP A 82 -16.03 4.54 -18.44
CA ASP A 82 -15.78 4.97 -19.81
C ASP A 82 -15.59 3.73 -20.70
N PRO A 83 -16.12 3.73 -21.94
CA PRO A 83 -15.82 2.67 -22.89
C PRO A 83 -14.31 2.53 -23.13
N ASP A 84 -13.87 1.33 -23.51
CA ASP A 84 -12.51 1.15 -24.00
C ASP A 84 -12.34 1.69 -25.43
N GLU A 85 -11.14 1.54 -26.00
CA GLU A 85 -10.79 2.00 -27.36
C GLU A 85 -11.69 1.38 -28.46
N ASN A 86 -12.33 0.25 -28.18
CA ASN A 86 -13.22 -0.48 -29.09
C ASN A 86 -14.71 -0.22 -28.77
N GLY A 87 -15.00 0.71 -27.84
CA GLY A 87 -16.37 1.03 -27.44
C GLY A 87 -16.97 0.03 -26.42
N LEU A 88 -16.18 -0.87 -25.84
CA LEU A 88 -16.64 -1.86 -24.87
C LEU A 88 -16.96 -1.19 -23.53
N ASN A 89 -18.16 -1.37 -23.02
CA ASN A 89 -18.51 -1.00 -21.64
C ASN A 89 -17.87 -1.98 -20.67
N LYS A 90 -16.86 -1.49 -19.93
CA LYS A 90 -16.04 -2.34 -19.05
C LYS A 90 -16.84 -2.94 -17.91
N VAL A 91 -17.77 -2.19 -17.31
CA VAL A 91 -18.60 -2.66 -16.19
C VAL A 91 -19.52 -3.78 -16.66
N GLU A 92 -20.19 -3.56 -17.80
CA GLU A 92 -21.08 -4.57 -18.38
C GLU A 92 -20.30 -5.82 -18.81
N ALA A 93 -19.10 -5.67 -19.38
CA ALA A 93 -18.25 -6.79 -19.74
C ALA A 93 -17.83 -7.63 -18.52
N MET A 94 -17.49 -6.99 -17.39
CA MET A 94 -17.20 -7.69 -16.13
C MET A 94 -18.41 -8.49 -15.63
N LYS A 95 -19.61 -7.90 -15.67
CA LYS A 95 -20.86 -8.58 -15.30
C LYS A 95 -21.14 -9.77 -16.22
N GLN A 96 -21.02 -9.58 -17.53
CA GLN A 96 -21.25 -10.66 -18.50
C GLN A 96 -20.30 -11.84 -18.26
N ASN A 97 -19.02 -11.60 -18.01
CA ASN A 97 -18.07 -12.66 -17.71
C ASN A 97 -18.36 -13.35 -16.38
N TYR A 98 -18.76 -12.60 -15.34
CA TYR A 98 -19.19 -13.16 -14.07
C TYR A 98 -20.39 -14.14 -14.26
N TYR A 99 -21.44 -13.72 -14.95
CA TYR A 99 -22.62 -14.55 -15.17
C TYR A 99 -22.38 -15.69 -16.17
N LYS A 100 -21.60 -15.46 -17.23
CA LYS A 100 -21.22 -16.49 -18.20
C LYS A 100 -20.49 -17.66 -17.55
N LEU A 101 -19.59 -17.38 -16.61
CA LEU A 101 -18.87 -18.40 -15.84
C LEU A 101 -19.69 -18.93 -14.67
N ARG A 102 -20.87 -18.38 -14.40
CA ARG A 102 -21.74 -18.74 -13.27
C ARG A 102 -21.01 -18.66 -11.95
N LEU A 103 -20.25 -17.58 -11.75
CA LEU A 103 -19.54 -17.38 -10.49
C LEU A 103 -20.54 -17.13 -9.35
N ASP A 104 -20.33 -17.79 -8.22
CA ASP A 104 -21.08 -17.57 -6.99
C ASP A 104 -20.52 -16.38 -6.21
N CYS A 105 -19.22 -16.13 -6.30
CA CYS A 105 -18.54 -15.00 -5.67
C CYS A 105 -17.27 -14.61 -6.43
N LEU A 106 -16.91 -13.34 -6.35
CA LEU A 106 -15.63 -12.80 -6.82
C LEU A 106 -14.83 -12.27 -5.63
N VAL A 107 -13.65 -12.84 -5.38
CA VAL A 107 -12.70 -12.38 -4.37
C VAL A 107 -11.69 -11.42 -5.00
N ILE A 108 -11.60 -10.23 -4.46
CA ILE A 108 -10.80 -9.14 -5.02
C ILE A 108 -9.76 -8.68 -4.00
N LEU A 109 -8.47 -8.81 -4.37
CA LEU A 109 -7.36 -8.35 -3.55
C LEU A 109 -6.82 -7.03 -4.12
N GLY A 110 -6.88 -5.95 -3.36
CA GLY A 110 -6.42 -4.67 -3.88
C GLY A 110 -6.39 -3.51 -2.90
N GLY A 111 -5.95 -2.34 -3.40
CA GLY A 111 -5.89 -1.09 -2.66
C GLY A 111 -7.18 -0.25 -2.80
N ASN A 112 -7.11 1.04 -2.45
CA ASN A 112 -8.26 1.95 -2.40
C ASN A 112 -9.02 2.04 -3.73
N GLY A 113 -8.32 2.21 -4.85
CA GLY A 113 -8.97 2.26 -6.18
C GLY A 113 -9.68 0.96 -6.53
N THR A 114 -9.10 -0.18 -6.15
CA THR A 114 -9.67 -1.52 -6.36
C THR A 114 -10.97 -1.69 -5.57
N HIS A 115 -11.00 -1.23 -4.31
CA HIS A 115 -12.21 -1.30 -3.48
C HIS A 115 -13.35 -0.41 -4.01
N LYS A 116 -13.05 0.71 -4.66
CA LYS A 116 -14.08 1.53 -5.35
C LYS A 116 -14.75 0.75 -6.48
N THR A 117 -13.95 0.08 -7.32
CA THR A 117 -14.50 -0.76 -8.40
C THR A 117 -15.24 -1.98 -7.83
N ALA A 118 -14.72 -2.60 -6.78
CA ALA A 118 -15.39 -3.72 -6.10
C ALA A 118 -16.77 -3.31 -5.54
N ASN A 119 -16.86 -2.13 -4.92
CA ASN A 119 -18.14 -1.62 -4.43
C ASN A 119 -19.12 -1.27 -5.57
N LEU A 120 -18.64 -0.73 -6.69
CA LEU A 120 -19.45 -0.54 -7.89
C LEU A 120 -20.03 -1.87 -8.39
N LEU A 121 -19.20 -2.91 -8.52
CA LEU A 121 -19.68 -4.23 -8.95
C LEU A 121 -20.67 -4.85 -7.97
N ARG A 122 -20.49 -4.64 -6.65
CA ARG A 122 -21.47 -5.03 -5.62
C ARG A 122 -22.82 -4.32 -5.84
N GLN A 123 -22.79 -3.01 -6.12
CA GLN A 123 -24.00 -2.24 -6.43
C GLN A 123 -24.70 -2.71 -7.72
N GLU A 124 -23.93 -3.26 -8.66
CA GLU A 124 -24.44 -3.91 -9.87
C GLU A 124 -24.93 -5.35 -9.64
N GLY A 125 -25.00 -5.81 -8.39
CA GLY A 125 -25.58 -7.08 -8.00
C GLY A 125 -24.63 -8.27 -7.97
N LEU A 126 -23.32 -8.08 -8.06
CA LEU A 126 -22.35 -9.17 -7.95
C LEU A 126 -22.03 -9.47 -6.48
N ASN A 127 -21.87 -10.74 -6.16
CA ASN A 127 -21.36 -11.19 -4.86
C ASN A 127 -19.86 -10.95 -4.78
N ILE A 128 -19.44 -10.06 -3.90
CA ILE A 128 -18.05 -9.60 -3.78
C ILE A 128 -17.57 -9.78 -2.35
N VAL A 129 -16.36 -10.33 -2.19
CA VAL A 129 -15.57 -10.29 -0.96
C VAL A 129 -14.21 -9.67 -1.29
N THR A 130 -13.69 -8.78 -0.47
CA THR A 130 -12.40 -8.14 -0.75
C THR A 130 -11.40 -8.32 0.39
N LEU A 131 -10.11 -8.20 0.03
CA LEU A 131 -8.98 -8.29 0.94
C LEU A 131 -8.10 -7.03 0.84
N PRO A 132 -7.65 -6.47 1.99
CA PRO A 132 -6.97 -5.19 2.04
C PRO A 132 -5.48 -5.32 1.68
N LYS A 133 -5.15 -5.20 0.39
CA LYS A 133 -3.82 -5.30 -0.16
C LYS A 133 -3.24 -3.92 -0.46
N THR A 134 -2.28 -3.48 0.31
CA THR A 134 -1.42 -2.33 0.01
C THR A 134 -0.22 -2.29 0.95
N ILE A 135 0.91 -1.78 0.47
CA ILE A 135 2.06 -1.48 1.32
C ILE A 135 1.89 -0.13 2.06
N ASP A 136 0.93 0.69 1.66
CA ASP A 136 0.75 2.06 2.16
C ASP A 136 -0.03 2.10 3.48
N ASN A 137 -0.73 1.01 3.84
CA ASN A 137 -1.63 0.92 5.01
C ASN A 137 -2.72 2.01 5.05
N ASP A 138 -3.20 2.41 3.87
CA ASP A 138 -4.06 3.57 3.64
C ASP A 138 -5.56 3.25 3.55
N LEU A 139 -5.95 1.98 3.73
CA LEU A 139 -7.34 1.55 3.61
C LEU A 139 -8.14 1.83 4.89
N TRP A 140 -9.26 2.52 4.72
CA TRP A 140 -10.20 2.71 5.81
C TRP A 140 -10.86 1.39 6.22
N GLY A 141 -11.20 1.27 7.49
CA GLY A 141 -11.91 0.09 8.01
C GLY A 141 -11.00 -1.04 8.49
N THR A 142 -9.69 -0.90 8.38
CA THR A 142 -8.72 -1.87 8.92
C THR A 142 -7.53 -1.18 9.56
N ASP A 143 -7.02 -1.72 10.66
CA ASP A 143 -5.83 -1.21 11.34
C ASP A 143 -4.56 -1.54 10.54
N MET A 144 -4.56 -2.68 9.83
CA MET A 144 -3.42 -3.19 9.09
C MET A 144 -3.83 -3.73 7.72
N THR A 145 -2.98 -3.50 6.72
CA THR A 145 -3.07 -4.12 5.39
C THR A 145 -1.92 -5.10 5.19
N PHE A 146 -2.15 -6.20 4.47
CA PHE A 146 -1.04 -7.12 4.19
C PHE A 146 -0.14 -6.58 3.06
N GLY A 147 1.15 -6.85 3.20
CA GLY A 147 2.23 -6.25 2.42
C GLY A 147 2.89 -5.06 3.13
N PHE A 148 2.21 -4.42 4.08
CA PHE A 148 2.74 -3.27 4.81
C PHE A 148 3.96 -3.63 5.66
N GLN A 149 3.89 -4.67 6.48
CA GLN A 149 5.02 -5.06 7.35
C GLN A 149 6.24 -5.54 6.56
N SER A 150 6.03 -6.22 5.45
CA SER A 150 7.12 -6.60 4.55
C SER A 150 7.79 -5.38 3.93
N ALA A 151 7.03 -4.36 3.54
CA ALA A 151 7.57 -3.12 3.01
C ALA A 151 8.28 -2.29 4.11
N VAL A 152 7.74 -2.26 5.34
CA VAL A 152 8.43 -1.65 6.50
C VAL A 152 9.79 -2.30 6.71
N ASN A 153 9.88 -3.63 6.70
CA ASN A 153 11.15 -4.35 6.88
C ASN A 153 12.19 -3.93 5.83
N ILE A 154 11.80 -3.89 4.54
CA ILE A 154 12.72 -3.51 3.45
C ILE A 154 13.16 -2.05 3.56
N ALA A 155 12.22 -1.15 3.87
CA ALA A 155 12.56 0.27 4.05
C ALA A 155 13.46 0.48 5.27
N THR A 156 13.23 -0.25 6.37
CA THR A 156 14.07 -0.22 7.57
C THR A 156 15.48 -0.75 7.27
N GLU A 157 15.59 -1.89 6.60
CA GLU A 157 16.90 -2.44 6.19
C GLU A 157 17.71 -1.46 5.32
N CYS A 158 17.02 -0.73 4.43
CA CYS A 158 17.66 0.33 3.66
C CYS A 158 18.20 1.46 4.56
N ILE A 159 17.42 1.90 5.56
CA ILE A 159 17.85 2.92 6.54
C ILE A 159 19.03 2.40 7.37
N ASP A 160 18.99 1.16 7.84
CA ASP A 160 20.07 0.51 8.61
C ASP A 160 21.39 0.47 7.81
N CYS A 161 21.31 0.12 6.51
CA CYS A 161 22.48 0.18 5.64
C CYS A 161 23.06 1.60 5.51
N ILE A 162 22.20 2.62 5.49
CA ILE A 162 22.61 4.02 5.42
C ILE A 162 23.27 4.48 6.72
N HIS A 163 22.86 4.00 7.88
CA HIS A 163 23.46 4.38 9.16
C HIS A 163 24.97 4.16 9.19
N THR A 164 25.45 3.03 8.71
CA THR A 164 26.88 2.68 8.75
C THR A 164 27.72 3.59 7.85
N THR A 165 27.22 3.91 6.66
CA THR A 165 27.92 4.82 5.75
C THR A 165 27.77 6.28 6.19
N ALA A 166 26.65 6.68 6.77
CA ALA A 166 26.43 8.00 7.34
C ALA A 166 27.43 8.31 8.46
N ALA A 167 27.60 7.36 9.39
CA ALA A 167 28.56 7.46 10.48
C ALA A 167 30.02 7.59 9.98
N SER A 168 30.35 6.90 8.89
CA SER A 168 31.70 6.93 8.33
C SER A 168 32.07 8.27 7.66
N HIS A 169 31.08 8.95 7.05
CA HIS A 169 31.29 10.13 6.21
C HIS A 169 30.88 11.46 6.84
N GLY A 170 30.10 11.44 7.93
CA GLY A 170 29.64 12.67 8.60
C GLY A 170 28.72 13.54 7.71
N ARG A 171 27.75 12.93 7.01
CA ARG A 171 26.88 13.58 6.02
C ARG A 171 25.42 13.56 6.46
N VAL A 172 24.60 14.33 5.76
CA VAL A 172 23.15 14.22 5.83
C VAL A 172 22.67 13.22 4.77
N PHE A 173 21.84 12.26 5.16
CA PHE A 173 21.23 11.28 4.26
C PHE A 173 19.72 11.39 4.29
N ILE A 174 19.12 11.33 3.12
CA ILE A 174 17.67 11.25 2.93
C ILE A 174 17.35 9.88 2.35
N VAL A 175 16.47 9.13 2.99
CA VAL A 175 15.88 7.89 2.45
C VAL A 175 14.44 8.18 2.08
N GLU A 176 14.12 8.15 0.78
CA GLU A 176 12.77 8.37 0.29
C GLU A 176 11.97 7.07 0.34
N VAL A 177 10.88 7.08 1.08
CA VAL A 177 10.04 5.92 1.34
C VAL A 177 8.70 6.06 0.61
N MET A 178 8.21 4.99 0.01
CA MET A 178 6.89 4.93 -0.62
C MET A 178 5.77 5.16 0.41
N GLY A 179 4.54 5.30 -0.04
CA GLY A 179 3.36 5.53 0.81
C GLY A 179 2.30 6.39 0.12
N HIS A 180 2.59 6.83 -1.09
CA HIS A 180 1.70 7.65 -1.93
C HIS A 180 1.21 8.91 -1.20
N LYS A 181 0.01 8.87 -0.61
CA LYS A 181 -0.62 10.04 0.04
C LYS A 181 -0.60 10.00 1.56
N VAL A 182 -0.05 8.95 2.14
CA VAL A 182 -0.05 8.73 3.58
C VAL A 182 1.33 8.38 4.08
N GLY A 183 1.62 8.73 5.33
CA GLY A 183 2.93 8.60 5.94
C GLY A 183 3.17 7.31 6.73
N TRP A 184 2.23 6.36 6.76
CA TRP A 184 2.34 5.17 7.62
C TRP A 184 3.64 4.39 7.41
N LEU A 185 4.01 4.14 6.15
CA LEU A 185 5.21 3.37 5.82
C LEU A 185 6.48 4.10 6.26
N THR A 186 6.58 5.39 5.93
CA THR A 186 7.72 6.24 6.30
C THR A 186 7.85 6.39 7.80
N LEU A 187 6.74 6.60 8.51
CA LEU A 187 6.71 6.73 9.96
C LEU A 187 7.24 5.47 10.65
N ASN A 188 6.72 4.31 10.27
CA ASN A 188 7.14 3.04 10.88
C ASN A 188 8.57 2.67 10.51
N ALA A 189 8.98 2.79 9.26
CA ALA A 189 10.34 2.50 8.82
C ALA A 189 11.35 3.50 9.40
N GLY A 190 11.00 4.78 9.45
CA GLY A 190 11.85 5.82 10.03
C GLY A 190 12.08 5.64 11.52
N MET A 191 11.02 5.32 12.29
CA MET A 191 11.16 5.00 13.71
C MET A 191 11.97 3.73 13.95
N ALA A 192 11.68 2.66 13.18
CA ALA A 192 12.36 1.38 13.32
C ALA A 192 13.85 1.47 12.94
N GLY A 193 14.18 2.23 11.89
CA GLY A 193 15.56 2.45 11.42
C GLY A 193 16.27 3.60 12.12
N GLY A 194 15.67 4.23 13.16
CA GLY A 194 16.33 5.28 13.94
C GLY A 194 16.59 6.58 13.14
N ALA A 195 15.70 6.97 12.25
CA ALA A 195 15.79 8.25 11.56
C ALA A 195 15.64 9.41 12.56
N ASP A 196 16.42 10.46 12.37
CA ASP A 196 16.44 11.65 13.22
C ASP A 196 15.31 12.62 12.88
N ILE A 197 14.91 12.61 11.60
CA ILE A 197 13.84 13.45 11.06
C ILE A 197 12.94 12.56 10.21
N ILE A 198 11.62 12.66 10.40
CA ILE A 198 10.62 11.93 9.62
C ILE A 198 9.65 12.92 9.02
N LEU A 199 9.58 12.98 7.68
CA LEU A 199 8.68 13.89 6.97
C LEU A 199 7.58 13.09 6.28
N ILE A 200 6.33 13.40 6.63
CA ILE A 200 5.13 12.70 6.14
C ILE A 200 4.11 13.69 5.53
N PRO A 201 3.25 13.26 4.61
CA PRO A 201 2.29 14.15 3.94
C PRO A 201 1.32 14.86 4.90
N GLU A 202 0.98 14.20 6.01
CA GLU A 202 -0.01 14.68 6.98
C GLU A 202 0.52 15.80 7.90
N ILE A 203 1.85 15.96 7.97
CA ILE A 203 2.51 17.03 8.71
C ILE A 203 3.39 17.82 7.72
N PRO A 204 2.85 18.89 7.10
CA PRO A 204 3.61 19.72 6.17
C PRO A 204 4.84 20.31 6.84
N TYR A 205 6.01 20.07 6.26
CA TYR A 205 7.28 20.50 6.84
C TYR A 205 7.61 21.96 6.54
N ASP A 206 8.32 22.57 7.48
CA ASP A 206 9.00 23.85 7.35
C ASP A 206 10.48 23.58 7.15
N ILE A 207 11.06 24.04 6.04
CA ILE A 207 12.47 23.78 5.74
C ILE A 207 13.40 24.40 6.79
N ASP A 208 13.04 25.54 7.38
CA ASP A 208 13.84 26.16 8.43
C ASP A 208 13.87 25.28 9.68
N LYS A 209 12.76 24.64 10.05
CA LYS A 209 12.70 23.70 11.15
C LYS A 209 13.50 22.42 10.90
N VAL A 210 13.51 21.93 9.67
CA VAL A 210 14.35 20.79 9.27
C VAL A 210 15.84 21.16 9.42
N VAL A 211 16.23 22.32 8.93
CA VAL A 211 17.60 22.85 9.05
C VAL A 211 18.01 23.07 10.51
N ASP A 212 17.12 23.65 11.33
CA ASP A 212 17.33 23.83 12.77
C ASP A 212 17.60 22.49 13.46
N ALA A 213 16.80 21.46 13.16
CA ALA A 213 16.97 20.11 13.74
C ALA A 213 18.33 19.50 13.34
N ILE A 214 18.77 19.66 12.09
CA ILE A 214 20.08 19.20 11.63
C ILE A 214 21.21 19.93 12.38
N ASN A 215 21.13 21.27 12.47
CA ASN A 215 22.13 22.10 13.11
C ASN A 215 22.22 21.82 14.62
N ASP A 216 21.09 21.62 15.30
CA ASP A 216 21.07 21.31 16.73
C ASP A 216 21.68 19.94 17.03
N ARG A 217 21.47 18.96 16.18
CA ARG A 217 22.15 17.67 16.26
C ARG A 217 23.66 17.82 16.11
N HIS A 218 24.09 18.61 15.13
CA HIS A 218 25.51 18.88 14.91
C HIS A 218 26.15 19.59 16.12
N LYS A 219 25.48 20.62 16.68
CA LYS A 219 25.93 21.30 17.91
C LYS A 219 26.07 20.36 19.12
N LYS A 220 25.19 19.33 19.20
CA LYS A 220 25.24 18.30 20.26
C LYS A 220 26.29 17.21 19.99
N GLY A 221 27.08 17.33 18.92
CA GLY A 221 28.19 16.42 18.60
C GLY A 221 27.86 15.28 17.66
N SER A 222 26.62 15.23 17.12
CA SER A 222 26.28 14.24 16.10
C SER A 222 26.97 14.57 14.78
N LYS A 223 27.65 13.59 14.19
CA LYS A 223 28.41 13.77 12.95
C LYS A 223 27.58 13.63 11.70
N PHE A 224 26.42 12.99 11.76
CA PHE A 224 25.52 12.73 10.65
C PHE A 224 24.06 12.90 11.05
N THR A 225 23.18 13.01 10.05
CA THR A 225 21.74 13.06 10.25
C THR A 225 21.05 12.21 9.18
N ILE A 226 20.05 11.41 9.57
CA ILE A 226 19.24 10.59 8.67
C ILE A 226 17.80 11.11 8.67
N LEU A 227 17.31 11.39 7.47
CA LEU A 227 15.93 11.76 7.22
C LEU A 227 15.20 10.60 6.53
N ALA A 228 14.09 10.15 7.08
CA ALA A 228 13.11 9.33 6.36
C ALA A 228 12.03 10.25 5.78
N VAL A 229 11.89 10.28 4.47
CA VAL A 229 11.00 11.23 3.76
C VAL A 229 9.99 10.44 2.94
N ALA A 230 8.70 10.65 3.18
CA ALA A 230 7.66 10.06 2.35
C ALA A 230 7.70 10.67 0.94
N GLU A 231 7.50 9.85 -0.10
CA GLU A 231 7.41 10.34 -1.49
C GLU A 231 6.33 11.40 -1.70
N GLY A 232 5.32 11.45 -0.81
CA GLY A 232 4.24 12.42 -0.80
C GLY A 232 4.42 13.56 0.21
N ALA A 233 5.59 13.68 0.88
CA ALA A 233 5.85 14.77 1.81
C ALA A 233 5.70 16.13 1.11
N ILE A 234 5.18 17.13 1.83
CA ILE A 234 4.86 18.44 1.26
C ILE A 234 5.36 19.55 2.20
N SER A 235 5.87 20.66 1.64
CA SER A 235 6.24 21.82 2.44
C SER A 235 5.02 22.61 2.91
N LYS A 236 5.18 23.42 3.97
CA LYS A 236 4.12 24.33 4.46
C LYS A 236 3.69 25.32 3.39
N GLU A 237 4.61 25.75 2.52
CA GLU A 237 4.30 26.65 1.41
C GLU A 237 3.41 25.96 0.39
N ASP A 238 3.76 24.75 -0.01
CA ASP A 238 3.01 23.99 -1.00
C ASP A 238 1.66 23.51 -0.48
N ALA A 239 1.56 23.23 0.80
CA ALA A 239 0.30 22.86 1.43
C ALA A 239 -0.75 23.99 1.42
N LYS A 240 -0.32 25.26 1.26
CA LYS A 240 -1.22 26.41 1.13
C LYS A 240 -1.79 26.57 -0.29
N LEU A 241 -1.17 25.95 -1.28
CA LEU A 241 -1.60 26.02 -2.67
C LEU A 241 -2.92 25.29 -2.90
N SER A 242 -3.78 25.85 -3.75
CA SER A 242 -4.92 25.11 -4.24
C SER A 242 -4.46 23.91 -5.08
N LYS A 243 -5.32 22.91 -5.24
CA LYS A 243 -5.03 21.73 -6.07
C LYS A 243 -4.63 22.10 -7.51
N LYS A 244 -5.17 23.21 -8.05
CA LYS A 244 -4.88 23.70 -9.40
C LYS A 244 -3.48 24.29 -9.45
N GLU A 245 -3.14 25.15 -8.50
CA GLU A 245 -1.82 25.79 -8.41
C GLU A 245 -0.72 24.77 -8.16
N TYR A 246 -0.93 23.84 -7.24
CA TYR A 246 0.01 22.75 -6.98
C TYR A 246 0.25 21.89 -8.24
N LYS A 247 -0.84 21.53 -8.95
CA LYS A 247 -0.72 20.78 -10.22
C LYS A 247 0.07 21.56 -11.29
N GLU A 248 -0.10 22.89 -11.35
CA GLU A 248 0.64 23.73 -12.29
C GLU A 248 2.12 23.83 -11.89
N LYS A 249 2.42 23.99 -10.58
CA LYS A 249 3.79 23.92 -10.07
C LYS A 249 4.47 22.61 -10.47
N MET A 250 3.77 21.47 -10.28
CA MET A 250 4.32 20.14 -10.58
C MET A 250 4.55 19.86 -12.06
N LYS A 251 3.91 20.59 -12.99
CA LYS A 251 4.25 20.48 -14.44
C LYS A 251 5.66 20.99 -14.76
N ASN A 252 6.11 22.00 -14.03
CA ASN A 252 7.40 22.63 -14.19
C ASN A 252 8.42 22.19 -13.13
N TYR A 253 8.12 21.12 -12.41
CA TYR A 253 8.96 20.62 -11.31
C TYR A 253 10.28 20.08 -11.86
N LYS A 254 11.39 20.63 -11.35
CA LYS A 254 12.73 20.36 -11.89
C LYS A 254 13.47 19.20 -11.22
N PHE A 255 12.95 18.73 -10.08
CA PHE A 255 13.60 17.67 -9.31
C PHE A 255 12.95 16.31 -9.60
N PRO A 256 13.70 15.21 -9.50
CA PRO A 256 13.13 13.86 -9.66
C PRO A 256 12.06 13.53 -8.61
N SER A 257 12.21 14.05 -7.38
CA SER A 257 11.25 13.88 -6.29
C SER A 257 11.45 14.99 -5.23
N VAL A 258 10.55 15.02 -4.23
CA VAL A 258 10.62 15.93 -3.08
C VAL A 258 11.93 15.80 -2.31
N SER A 259 12.48 14.60 -2.21
CA SER A 259 13.74 14.34 -1.50
C SER A 259 14.95 15.01 -2.15
N TYR A 260 14.96 15.12 -3.48
CA TYR A 260 16.03 15.84 -4.19
C TYR A 260 15.91 17.35 -4.05
N GLU A 261 14.69 17.90 -4.06
CA GLU A 261 14.46 19.33 -3.75
C GLU A 261 14.91 19.63 -2.31
N LEU A 262 14.47 18.82 -1.36
CA LEU A 262 14.86 18.95 0.06
C LEU A 262 16.37 18.87 0.23
N ALA A 263 17.06 17.95 -0.46
CA ALA A 263 18.51 17.81 -0.41
C ALA A 263 19.20 19.10 -0.90
N ALA A 264 18.76 19.67 -1.99
CA ALA A 264 19.32 20.93 -2.53
C ALA A 264 19.13 22.08 -1.53
N GLN A 265 17.94 22.21 -0.95
CA GLN A 265 17.63 23.26 0.03
C GLN A 265 18.44 23.11 1.34
N ILE A 266 18.62 21.89 1.84
CA ILE A 266 19.43 21.62 3.04
C ILE A 266 20.89 21.94 2.74
N GLN A 267 21.43 21.48 1.61
CA GLN A 267 22.82 21.74 1.25
C GLN A 267 23.11 23.25 1.09
N GLU A 268 22.23 24.00 0.45
CA GLU A 268 22.34 25.45 0.31
C GLU A 268 22.38 26.19 1.66
N ARG A 269 21.51 25.76 2.60
CA ARG A 269 21.35 26.45 3.91
C ARG A 269 22.37 26.03 4.97
N THR A 270 22.86 24.80 4.92
CA THR A 270 23.76 24.23 5.95
C THR A 270 25.22 24.14 5.48
N GLY A 271 25.47 24.15 4.17
CA GLY A 271 26.79 23.83 3.60
C GLY A 271 27.19 22.36 3.75
N GLN A 272 26.34 21.50 4.34
CA GLN A 272 26.64 20.08 4.52
C GLN A 272 26.33 19.29 3.24
N GLU A 273 27.13 18.28 2.96
CA GLU A 273 26.86 17.36 1.84
C GLU A 273 25.63 16.48 2.14
N VAL A 274 24.65 16.48 1.22
CA VAL A 274 23.42 15.71 1.33
C VAL A 274 23.39 14.62 0.27
N ARG A 275 23.02 13.40 0.67
CA ARG A 275 22.83 12.25 -0.24
C ARG A 275 21.39 11.74 -0.16
N VAL A 276 20.85 11.36 -1.31
CA VAL A 276 19.48 10.81 -1.42
C VAL A 276 19.57 9.36 -1.84
N THR A 277 18.83 8.51 -1.14
CA THR A 277 18.61 7.10 -1.49
C THR A 277 17.13 6.87 -1.70
N VAL A 278 16.76 6.30 -2.85
CA VAL A 278 15.37 6.00 -3.19
C VAL A 278 15.25 4.50 -3.41
N PRO A 279 14.87 3.69 -2.39
CA PRO A 279 14.67 2.26 -2.57
C PRO A 279 13.56 1.93 -3.59
N GLY A 280 12.57 2.82 -3.75
CA GLY A 280 11.54 2.70 -4.79
C GLY A 280 10.81 1.35 -4.75
N HIS A 281 10.67 0.70 -5.91
CA HIS A 281 9.91 -0.55 -6.06
C HIS A 281 10.51 -1.77 -5.33
N THR A 282 11.75 -1.72 -4.82
CA THR A 282 12.28 -2.79 -3.97
C THR A 282 11.42 -3.01 -2.73
N GLN A 283 10.74 -1.97 -2.25
CA GLN A 283 9.80 -2.03 -1.13
C GLN A 283 8.55 -2.88 -1.41
N ARG A 284 8.28 -3.24 -2.67
CA ARG A 284 7.19 -4.13 -3.09
C ARG A 284 7.63 -5.56 -3.36
N GLY A 285 8.94 -5.77 -3.50
CA GLY A 285 9.55 -7.03 -3.95
C GLY A 285 9.92 -7.98 -2.82
N GLY A 286 10.43 -9.15 -3.20
CA GLY A 286 10.91 -10.16 -2.27
C GLY A 286 9.83 -11.02 -1.64
N SER A 287 10.24 -11.87 -0.71
CA SER A 287 9.35 -12.74 0.04
C SER A 287 8.60 -11.97 1.12
N PRO A 288 7.34 -12.33 1.42
CA PRO A 288 6.64 -11.74 2.56
C PRO A 288 7.33 -12.09 3.88
N CYS A 289 7.41 -11.14 4.80
CA CYS A 289 7.90 -11.39 6.15
C CYS A 289 6.96 -12.36 6.91
N PRO A 290 7.45 -13.01 7.98
CA PRO A 290 6.64 -13.97 8.75
C PRO A 290 5.31 -13.41 9.23
N TYR A 291 5.29 -12.14 9.65
CA TYR A 291 4.07 -11.47 10.08
C TYR A 291 3.03 -11.44 8.94
N ASP A 292 3.42 -10.94 7.77
CA ASP A 292 2.50 -10.83 6.62
C ASP A 292 2.03 -12.20 6.10
N ARG A 293 2.87 -13.25 6.18
CA ARG A 293 2.45 -14.62 5.80
C ARG A 293 1.29 -15.10 6.67
N VAL A 294 1.41 -14.94 7.98
CA VAL A 294 0.36 -15.35 8.94
C VAL A 294 -0.86 -14.44 8.77
N PHE A 295 -0.64 -13.13 8.72
CA PHE A 295 -1.70 -12.14 8.65
C PHE A 295 -2.54 -12.28 7.37
N ALA A 296 -1.89 -12.33 6.20
CA ALA A 296 -2.57 -12.50 4.92
C ALA A 296 -3.32 -13.85 4.84
N SER A 297 -2.74 -14.93 5.38
CA SER A 297 -3.40 -16.24 5.44
C SER A 297 -4.65 -16.21 6.31
N ARG A 298 -4.62 -15.53 7.46
CA ARG A 298 -5.79 -15.36 8.35
C ARG A 298 -6.92 -14.59 7.66
N LEU A 299 -6.60 -13.45 7.02
CA LEU A 299 -7.60 -12.67 6.27
C LEU A 299 -8.16 -13.48 5.09
N GLY A 300 -7.31 -14.23 4.40
CA GLY A 300 -7.74 -15.13 3.32
C GLY A 300 -8.69 -16.22 3.80
N ALA A 301 -8.37 -16.87 4.92
CA ALA A 301 -9.23 -17.90 5.50
C ALA A 301 -10.60 -17.35 5.91
N GLU A 302 -10.64 -16.17 6.55
CA GLU A 302 -11.91 -15.52 6.89
C GLU A 302 -12.73 -15.15 5.65
N ALA A 303 -12.09 -14.72 4.57
CA ALA A 303 -12.79 -14.49 3.29
C ALA A 303 -13.43 -15.79 2.76
N GLY A 304 -12.75 -16.93 2.90
CA GLY A 304 -13.30 -18.25 2.61
C GLY A 304 -14.51 -18.58 3.47
N GLU A 305 -14.44 -18.32 4.78
CA GLU A 305 -15.54 -18.52 5.72
C GLU A 305 -16.79 -17.67 5.38
N LEU A 306 -16.58 -16.38 5.01
CA LEU A 306 -17.69 -15.52 4.56
C LEU A 306 -18.37 -16.10 3.33
N ILE A 307 -17.59 -16.59 2.36
CA ILE A 307 -18.12 -17.21 1.14
C ILE A 307 -18.93 -18.47 1.47
N LEU A 308 -18.43 -19.35 2.32
CA LEU A 308 -19.13 -20.57 2.75
C LEU A 308 -20.46 -20.27 3.48
N LYS A 309 -20.53 -19.14 4.17
CA LYS A 309 -21.75 -18.66 4.85
C LYS A 309 -22.69 -17.89 3.93
N GLY A 310 -22.32 -17.64 2.67
CA GLY A 310 -23.08 -16.80 1.73
C GLY A 310 -23.11 -15.31 2.11
N GLU A 311 -22.09 -14.84 2.85
CA GLU A 311 -21.96 -13.45 3.29
C GLU A 311 -21.08 -12.66 2.34
N TYR A 312 -21.66 -11.76 1.57
CA TYR A 312 -20.99 -10.97 0.55
C TYR A 312 -21.11 -9.46 0.81
N GLY A 313 -20.36 -8.67 0.06
CA GLY A 313 -20.39 -7.21 0.15
C GLY A 313 -19.45 -6.63 1.20
N PHE A 314 -18.48 -7.41 1.67
CA PHE A 314 -17.56 -7.03 2.74
C PHE A 314 -16.10 -7.04 2.30
N MET A 315 -15.31 -6.16 2.93
CA MET A 315 -13.87 -6.31 3.06
C MET A 315 -13.58 -7.06 4.36
N VAL A 316 -12.73 -8.08 4.29
CA VAL A 316 -12.16 -8.70 5.50
C VAL A 316 -11.09 -7.76 6.05
N GLY A 317 -11.38 -7.11 7.15
CA GLY A 317 -10.49 -6.16 7.82
C GLY A 317 -9.89 -6.74 9.10
N TYR A 318 -9.10 -5.90 9.79
CA TYR A 318 -8.49 -6.23 11.07
C TYR A 318 -8.61 -5.04 12.02
N LYS A 319 -9.27 -5.20 13.14
CA LYS A 319 -9.45 -4.14 14.15
C LYS A 319 -9.29 -4.71 15.56
N ASN A 320 -8.58 -3.99 16.40
CA ASN A 320 -8.39 -4.38 17.81
C ASN A 320 -7.90 -5.82 17.98
N ARG A 321 -6.96 -6.27 17.12
CA ARG A 321 -6.39 -7.63 17.07
C ARG A 321 -7.33 -8.74 16.61
N GLU A 322 -8.53 -8.39 16.14
CA GLU A 322 -9.50 -9.33 15.60
C GLU A 322 -9.73 -9.13 14.11
N VAL A 323 -10.01 -10.23 13.41
CA VAL A 323 -10.46 -10.19 12.03
C VAL A 323 -11.93 -9.81 12.02
N VAL A 324 -12.29 -8.83 11.20
CA VAL A 324 -13.65 -8.26 11.15
C VAL A 324 -14.13 -8.16 9.71
N LYS A 325 -15.44 -8.19 9.50
CA LYS A 325 -16.06 -7.83 8.22
C LYS A 325 -16.46 -6.37 8.22
N VAL A 326 -16.09 -5.65 7.15
CA VAL A 326 -16.38 -4.21 6.99
C VAL A 326 -17.17 -4.03 5.70
N PRO A 327 -18.36 -3.40 5.73
CA PRO A 327 -19.13 -3.15 4.51
C PRO A 327 -18.31 -2.41 3.46
N LEU A 328 -18.37 -2.83 2.20
CA LEU A 328 -17.59 -2.22 1.12
C LEU A 328 -17.90 -0.74 0.90
N GLU A 329 -19.12 -0.32 1.15
CA GLU A 329 -19.56 1.09 1.10
C GLU A 329 -18.86 1.96 2.15
N ASP A 330 -18.46 1.37 3.27
CA ASP A 330 -17.72 2.07 4.32
C ASP A 330 -16.22 2.21 4.00
N VAL A 331 -15.69 1.36 3.13
CA VAL A 331 -14.29 1.34 2.72
C VAL A 331 -14.04 2.19 1.48
N ALA A 332 -14.94 2.06 0.49
CA ALA A 332 -14.73 2.62 -0.85
C ALA A 332 -14.54 4.15 -0.84
N GLY A 333 -13.37 4.59 -1.26
CA GLY A 333 -13.08 6.02 -1.42
C GLY A 333 -12.62 6.75 -0.17
N LYS A 334 -12.57 6.10 0.98
CA LYS A 334 -12.02 6.67 2.21
C LYS A 334 -10.53 6.32 2.34
N LEU A 335 -9.75 7.26 2.88
CA LEU A 335 -8.33 7.06 3.17
C LEU A 335 -8.11 7.04 4.67
N LYS A 336 -7.26 6.12 5.13
CA LYS A 336 -6.76 6.09 6.51
C LYS A 336 -5.43 6.84 6.56
N MET A 337 -5.49 8.10 6.92
CA MET A 337 -4.33 8.97 7.09
C MET A 337 -3.73 8.84 8.50
N VAL A 338 -2.44 9.19 8.64
CA VAL A 338 -1.82 9.36 9.96
C VAL A 338 -2.39 10.63 10.60
N SER A 339 -3.04 10.50 11.75
CA SER A 339 -3.44 11.72 12.50
C SER A 339 -2.19 12.40 13.05
N PRO A 340 -2.02 13.71 12.86
CA PRO A 340 -0.93 14.45 13.51
C PRO A 340 -0.94 14.34 15.05
N ASP A 341 -2.10 14.08 15.64
CA ASP A 341 -2.29 13.90 17.08
C ASP A 341 -2.19 12.42 17.52
N ALA A 342 -1.83 11.52 16.62
CA ALA A 342 -1.70 10.10 16.95
C ALA A 342 -0.64 9.89 18.05
N SER A 343 -0.86 8.90 18.92
CA SER A 343 0.09 8.56 19.99
C SER A 343 1.49 8.28 19.46
N ILE A 344 1.61 7.58 18.33
CA ILE A 344 2.88 7.25 17.70
C ILE A 344 3.68 8.50 17.26
N ILE A 345 3.01 9.57 16.81
CA ILE A 345 3.68 10.85 16.48
C ILE A 345 4.22 11.51 17.76
N ARG A 346 3.38 11.57 18.80
CA ARG A 346 3.80 12.13 20.10
C ARG A 346 4.96 11.34 20.72
N GLU A 347 4.89 10.01 20.65
CA GLU A 347 5.95 9.12 21.13
C GLU A 347 7.24 9.31 20.35
N ALA A 348 7.17 9.43 19.01
CA ALA A 348 8.33 9.73 18.16
C ALA A 348 8.98 11.08 18.55
N LYS A 349 8.16 12.12 18.78
CA LYS A 349 8.66 13.43 19.27
C LYS A 349 9.32 13.31 20.65
N HIS A 350 8.79 12.51 21.57
CA HIS A 350 9.42 12.24 22.87
C HIS A 350 10.77 11.51 22.74
N LEU A 351 10.97 10.72 21.70
CA LEU A 351 12.25 10.10 21.36
C LEU A 351 13.23 11.08 20.70
N GLY A 352 12.83 12.35 20.47
CA GLY A 352 13.66 13.37 19.86
C GLY A 352 13.62 13.41 18.34
N ILE A 353 12.69 12.69 17.71
CA ILE A 353 12.50 12.70 16.25
C ILE A 353 11.77 13.99 15.86
N SER A 354 12.31 14.73 14.89
CA SER A 354 11.69 15.92 14.33
C SER A 354 10.77 15.55 13.17
N PHE A 355 9.64 16.26 13.05
CA PHE A 355 8.76 16.19 11.89
C PHE A 355 8.84 17.45 11.01
N GLY A 356 9.75 18.37 11.31
CA GLY A 356 9.92 19.63 10.59
C GLY A 356 8.73 20.60 10.80
N ASP A 357 8.00 20.51 11.90
CA ASP A 357 6.79 21.26 12.21
C ASP A 357 6.95 22.39 13.27
#